data_b951892b70c37c87aa2474ca204370db
#
_entry.id   b951892b70c37c87aa2474ca204370db
#
_cell.length_a   1.000
_cell.length_b   1.000
_cell.length_c   1.000
_cell.angle_alpha   90.00
_cell.angle_beta   90.00
_cell.angle_gamma   90.00
#
_symmetry.space_group_name_H-M   'P 1'
#
loop_
_entity.id
_entity.type
_entity.pdbx_description
1 polymer ?
#
loop_
_entity_poly.entity_id
_entity_poly.type
_entity_poly.pdbx_seq_one_letter_code
_entity_poly.pdbx_strand_id
1 'polypeptide(L)'
;MATEDVPFEERKERLKEAFRTSRGYFDEVWDEIIGLDLDFFEQYEKFSSVPWHHGALDPKTKELIAIGLNASVTHMYMPGVRAHIRQALKFGATRQEIMEVFQLVSVLGVHSLTVGLPIFVEELKRAEHEKDS
;
A
#
# COMPACT_ATOMS: atom_id res chain seq x y z
N MET A 1 22.65 -3.22 -27.85
CA MET A 1 23.48 -2.26 -27.12
C MET A 1 23.87 -2.92 -25.81
N ALA A 2 25.16 -3.11 -25.58
CA ALA A 2 25.65 -3.67 -24.35
C ALA A 2 25.20 -2.79 -23.18
N THR A 3 24.52 -3.35 -22.19
CA THR A 3 24.35 -2.74 -20.88
C THR A 3 25.75 -2.56 -20.32
N GLU A 4 26.20 -1.30 -20.20
CA GLU A 4 27.44 -0.98 -19.50
C GLU A 4 27.42 -1.72 -18.17
N ASP A 5 28.52 -2.39 -17.86
CA ASP A 5 28.72 -3.20 -16.67
C ASP A 5 28.88 -2.24 -15.47
N VAL A 6 27.76 -1.59 -15.07
CA VAL A 6 27.76 -0.69 -13.92
C VAL A 6 28.01 -1.50 -12.67
N PRO A 7 29.01 -1.14 -11.84
CA PRO A 7 29.31 -1.86 -10.61
C PRO A 7 28.08 -2.01 -9.72
N PHE A 8 27.96 -3.16 -9.05
CA PHE A 8 26.83 -3.47 -8.18
C PHE A 8 26.51 -2.37 -7.18
N GLU A 9 27.51 -1.83 -6.49
CA GLU A 9 27.33 -0.78 -5.47
C GLU A 9 26.82 0.53 -6.09
N GLU A 10 27.31 0.91 -7.25
CA GLU A 10 26.85 2.12 -7.96
C GLU A 10 25.39 1.95 -8.41
N ARG A 11 25.04 0.80 -8.96
CA ARG A 11 23.67 0.47 -9.37
C ARG A 11 22.74 0.45 -8.18
N LYS A 12 23.17 -0.15 -7.07
CA LYS A 12 22.45 -0.19 -5.79
C LYS A 12 22.13 1.22 -5.27
N GLU A 13 23.12 2.07 -5.13
CA GLU A 13 22.91 3.44 -4.62
C GLU A 13 22.03 4.28 -5.53
N ARG A 14 22.17 4.14 -6.84
CA ARG A 14 21.29 4.80 -7.81
C ARG A 14 19.83 4.39 -7.64
N LEU A 15 19.56 3.11 -7.44
CA LEU A 15 18.20 2.59 -7.24
C LEU A 15 17.62 3.03 -5.90
N LYS A 16 18.42 3.04 -4.84
CA LYS A 16 18.00 3.58 -3.53
C LYS A 16 17.64 5.05 -3.60
N GLU A 17 18.44 5.84 -4.32
CA GLU A 17 18.16 7.27 -4.49
C GLU A 17 16.92 7.51 -5.35
N ALA A 18 16.72 6.75 -6.42
CA ALA A 18 15.50 6.81 -7.23
C ALA A 18 14.25 6.51 -6.39
N PHE A 19 14.33 5.51 -5.53
CA PHE A 19 13.25 5.16 -4.61
C PHE A 19 12.95 6.27 -3.59
N ARG A 20 14.00 6.83 -2.97
CA ARG A 20 13.85 7.96 -2.04
C ARG A 20 13.23 9.19 -2.72
N THR A 21 13.69 9.50 -3.91
CA THR A 21 13.21 10.66 -4.68
C THR A 21 11.74 10.51 -5.05
N SER A 22 11.33 9.32 -5.48
CA SER A 22 9.94 9.08 -5.89
C SER A 22 8.96 9.02 -4.71
N ARG A 23 9.37 8.49 -3.55
CA ARG A 23 8.49 8.21 -2.41
C ARG A 23 8.75 9.04 -1.17
N GLY A 24 9.88 9.72 -1.08
CA GLY A 24 10.28 10.50 0.10
C GLY A 24 10.78 9.67 1.28
N TYR A 25 10.99 8.36 1.11
CA TYR A 25 11.55 7.48 2.13
C TYR A 25 12.21 6.25 1.51
N PHE A 26 12.99 5.53 2.32
CA PHE A 26 13.52 4.20 2.00
C PHE A 26 13.48 3.36 3.28
N ASP A 27 12.89 2.17 3.20
CA ASP A 27 12.85 1.23 4.30
C ASP A 27 14.06 0.29 4.20
N GLU A 28 14.82 0.16 5.28
CA GLU A 28 16.04 -0.64 5.33
C GLU A 28 15.85 -2.13 5.00
N VAL A 29 14.64 -2.65 5.16
CA VAL A 29 14.33 -4.03 4.74
C VAL A 29 14.65 -4.28 3.26
N TRP A 30 14.61 -3.26 2.44
CA TRP A 30 14.98 -3.35 1.03
C TRP A 30 16.46 -3.58 0.80
N ASP A 31 17.34 -3.22 1.75
CA ASP A 31 18.77 -3.50 1.63
C ASP A 31 19.07 -5.00 1.57
N GLU A 32 18.33 -5.81 2.33
CA GLU A 32 18.45 -7.28 2.28
C GLU A 32 17.96 -7.83 0.94
N ILE A 33 16.82 -7.35 0.45
CA ILE A 33 16.27 -7.73 -0.85
C ILE A 33 17.23 -7.36 -1.99
N ILE A 34 17.77 -6.14 -1.97
CA ILE A 34 18.77 -5.67 -2.93
C ILE A 34 20.02 -6.57 -2.91
N GLY A 35 20.46 -6.94 -1.71
CA GLY A 35 21.62 -7.82 -1.53
C GLY A 35 21.41 -9.24 -2.09
N LEU A 36 20.18 -9.71 -2.07
CA LEU A 36 19.81 -11.03 -2.58
C LEU A 36 19.49 -11.03 -4.09
N ASP A 37 18.79 -10.01 -4.56
CA ASP A 37 18.34 -9.89 -5.95
C ASP A 37 18.14 -8.42 -6.35
N LEU A 38 19.21 -7.81 -6.86
CA LEU A 38 19.18 -6.42 -7.30
C LEU A 38 18.30 -6.24 -8.54
N ASP A 39 18.28 -7.23 -9.44
CA ASP A 39 17.47 -7.16 -10.67
C ASP A 39 15.97 -7.18 -10.33
N PHE A 40 15.57 -8.01 -9.39
CA PHE A 40 14.19 -8.02 -8.88
C PHE A 40 13.79 -6.65 -8.30
N PHE A 41 14.64 -6.07 -7.44
CA PHE A 41 14.37 -4.76 -6.87
C PHE A 41 14.28 -3.67 -7.94
N GLU A 42 15.13 -3.69 -8.95
CA GLU A 42 15.07 -2.73 -10.06
C GLU A 42 13.75 -2.82 -10.83
N GLN A 43 13.24 -4.02 -11.10
CA GLN A 43 11.94 -4.18 -11.76
C GLN A 43 10.79 -3.73 -10.86
N TYR A 44 10.86 -4.05 -9.58
CA TYR A 44 9.88 -3.58 -8.61
C TYR A 44 9.86 -2.04 -8.51
N GLU A 45 11.05 -1.42 -8.44
CA GLU A 45 11.16 0.05 -8.40
C GLU A 45 10.54 0.68 -9.65
N LYS A 46 10.90 0.20 -10.84
CA LYS A 46 10.35 0.69 -12.11
C LYS A 46 8.83 0.58 -12.16
N PHE A 47 8.28 -0.56 -11.77
CA PHE A 47 6.84 -0.80 -11.76
C PHE A 47 6.11 0.08 -10.73
N SER A 48 6.57 0.05 -9.50
CA SER A 48 5.87 0.67 -8.38
C SER A 48 6.02 2.19 -8.32
N SER A 49 7.02 2.76 -8.98
CA SER A 49 7.23 4.22 -9.05
C SER A 49 6.40 4.92 -10.13
N VAL A 50 5.84 4.20 -11.09
CA VAL A 50 5.07 4.77 -12.20
C VAL A 50 4.05 5.83 -11.75
N PRO A 51 3.18 5.57 -10.78
CA PRO A 51 2.19 6.56 -10.36
C PRO A 51 2.77 7.77 -9.63
N TRP A 52 4.04 7.69 -9.19
CA TRP A 52 4.71 8.78 -8.47
C TRP A 52 5.39 9.79 -9.39
N HIS A 53 5.74 9.38 -10.61
CA HIS A 53 6.45 10.25 -11.56
C HIS A 53 5.50 11.13 -12.37
N HIS A 54 4.31 10.64 -12.68
CA HIS A 54 3.32 11.35 -13.48
C HIS A 54 1.92 10.79 -13.22
N GLY A 55 0.91 11.49 -13.74
CA GLY A 55 -0.48 11.10 -13.62
C GLY A 55 -1.40 12.28 -13.33
N ALA A 56 -2.70 12.02 -13.32
CA ALA A 56 -3.74 13.03 -13.16
C ALA A 56 -3.96 13.46 -11.70
N LEU A 57 -3.59 12.61 -10.73
CA LEU A 57 -3.76 12.91 -9.31
C LEU A 57 -2.63 13.82 -8.82
N ASP A 58 -2.96 14.83 -8.05
CA ASP A 58 -1.97 15.69 -7.39
C ASP A 58 -1.21 14.94 -6.28
N PRO A 59 -0.03 15.44 -5.88
CA PRO A 59 0.81 14.77 -4.87
C PRO A 59 0.10 14.53 -3.53
N LYS A 60 -0.67 15.48 -3.03
CA LYS A 60 -1.42 15.32 -1.77
C LYS A 60 -2.42 14.17 -1.86
N THR A 61 -3.18 14.10 -2.93
CA THR A 61 -4.17 13.04 -3.16
C THR A 61 -3.50 11.67 -3.24
N LYS A 62 -2.36 11.56 -3.94
CA LYS A 62 -1.58 10.31 -4.01
C LYS A 62 -1.15 9.84 -2.63
N GLU A 63 -0.66 10.75 -1.79
CA GLU A 63 -0.22 10.42 -0.44
C GLU A 63 -1.39 9.98 0.46
N LEU A 64 -2.56 10.64 0.36
CA LEU A 64 -3.76 10.25 1.10
C LEU A 64 -4.23 8.84 0.70
N ILE A 65 -4.24 8.52 -0.58
CA ILE A 65 -4.53 7.17 -1.08
C ILE A 65 -3.51 6.17 -0.56
N ALA A 66 -2.21 6.50 -0.58
CA ALA A 66 -1.14 5.63 -0.10
C ALA A 66 -1.24 5.35 1.41
N ILE A 67 -1.68 6.32 2.22
CA ILE A 67 -1.99 6.09 3.64
C ILE A 67 -3.06 5.00 3.76
N GLY A 68 -4.15 5.12 3.01
CA GLY A 68 -5.24 4.14 3.03
C GLY A 68 -4.80 2.74 2.60
N LEU A 69 -4.02 2.65 1.52
CA LEU A 69 -3.49 1.38 1.02
C LEU A 69 -2.59 0.69 2.07
N ASN A 70 -1.68 1.45 2.68
CA ASN A 70 -0.73 0.89 3.66
C ASN A 70 -1.40 0.57 5.00
N ALA A 71 -2.46 1.28 5.38
CA ALA A 71 -3.22 1.04 6.60
C ALA A 71 -4.32 -0.04 6.44
N SER A 72 -4.55 -0.55 5.23
CA SER A 72 -5.58 -1.56 5.00
C SER A 72 -5.24 -2.89 5.68
N VAL A 73 -6.26 -3.62 6.15
CA VAL A 73 -6.08 -4.89 6.90
C VAL A 73 -5.35 -5.97 6.11
N THR A 74 -5.37 -5.91 4.79
CA THR A 74 -4.67 -6.86 3.92
C THR A 74 -3.21 -6.49 3.68
N HIS A 75 -2.80 -5.30 4.04
CA HIS A 75 -1.44 -4.77 3.82
C HIS A 75 -0.72 -4.48 5.13
N MET A 76 -1.29 -3.63 5.99
CA MET A 76 -0.79 -3.30 7.33
C MET A 76 0.71 -2.96 7.38
N TYR A 77 1.18 -2.19 6.40
CA TYR A 77 2.58 -1.80 6.30
C TYR A 77 2.83 -0.48 7.04
N MET A 78 3.16 -0.56 8.30
CA MET A 78 3.29 0.60 9.20
C MET A 78 4.39 1.58 8.82
N PRO A 79 5.58 1.18 8.36
CA PRO A 79 6.58 2.12 7.85
C PRO A 79 6.04 3.00 6.70
N GLY A 80 5.26 2.40 5.79
CA GLY A 80 4.60 3.13 4.70
C GLY A 80 3.53 4.11 5.22
N VAL A 81 2.68 3.70 6.16
CA VAL A 81 1.69 4.60 6.79
C VAL A 81 2.38 5.84 7.35
N ARG A 82 3.44 5.66 8.12
CA ARG A 82 4.19 6.75 8.73
C ARG A 82 4.82 7.69 7.70
N ALA A 83 5.45 7.12 6.68
CA ALA A 83 6.10 7.87 5.62
C ALA A 83 5.09 8.70 4.81
N HIS A 84 4.00 8.08 4.39
CA HIS A 84 2.97 8.75 3.59
C HIS A 84 2.20 9.82 4.38
N ILE A 85 1.98 9.65 5.68
CA ILE A 85 1.45 10.72 6.55
C ILE A 85 2.39 11.93 6.53
N ARG A 86 3.69 11.73 6.68
CA ARG A 86 4.67 12.82 6.63
C ARG A 86 4.65 13.54 5.29
N GLN A 87 4.59 12.81 4.20
CA GLN A 87 4.52 13.39 2.85
C GLN A 87 3.19 14.12 2.62
N ALA A 88 2.07 13.53 3.01
CA ALA A 88 0.77 14.17 2.90
C ALA A 88 0.74 15.53 3.61
N LEU A 89 1.28 15.60 4.84
CA LEU A 89 1.40 16.84 5.59
C LEU A 89 2.28 17.88 4.88
N LYS A 90 3.41 17.45 4.26
CA LYS A 90 4.26 18.34 3.45
C LYS A 90 3.53 18.89 2.23
N PHE A 91 2.64 18.13 1.63
CA PHE A 91 1.81 18.56 0.50
C PHE A 91 0.51 19.26 0.93
N GLY A 92 0.40 19.63 2.20
CA GLY A 92 -0.68 20.45 2.71
C GLY A 92 -1.96 19.69 3.10
N ALA A 93 -1.88 18.38 3.30
CA ALA A 93 -2.99 17.63 3.85
C ALA A 93 -3.35 18.10 5.26
N THR A 94 -4.64 18.24 5.51
CA THR A 94 -5.14 18.62 6.81
C THR A 94 -5.29 17.41 7.73
N ARG A 95 -5.35 17.67 9.03
CA ARG A 95 -5.67 16.67 10.04
C ARG A 95 -6.97 15.94 9.73
N GLN A 96 -7.98 16.67 9.29
CA GLN A 96 -9.30 16.14 8.95
C GLN A 96 -9.24 15.22 7.74
N GLU A 97 -8.52 15.62 6.66
CA GLU A 97 -8.35 14.78 5.46
C GLU A 97 -7.69 13.44 5.81
N ILE A 98 -6.64 13.45 6.63
CA ILE A 98 -5.98 12.21 7.07
C ILE A 98 -6.92 11.36 7.94
N MET A 99 -7.69 11.98 8.83
CA MET A 99 -8.66 11.27 9.65
C MET A 99 -9.77 10.63 8.81
N GLU A 100 -10.24 11.29 7.76
CA GLU A 100 -11.22 10.72 6.82
C GLU A 100 -10.68 9.50 6.09
N VAL A 101 -9.40 9.49 5.72
CA VAL A 101 -8.75 8.29 5.15
C VAL A 101 -8.88 7.11 6.11
N PHE A 102 -8.57 7.29 7.39
CA PHE A 102 -8.70 6.21 8.37
C PHE A 102 -10.15 5.80 8.61
N GLN A 103 -11.08 6.73 8.60
CA GLN A 103 -12.51 6.44 8.67
C GLN A 103 -12.97 5.58 7.48
N LEU A 104 -12.55 5.92 6.26
CA LEU A 104 -12.84 5.12 5.07
C LEU A 104 -12.21 3.73 5.14
N VAL A 105 -10.96 3.62 5.59
CA VAL A 105 -10.28 2.33 5.76
C VAL A 105 -10.97 1.46 6.81
N SER A 106 -11.55 2.07 7.86
CA SER A 106 -12.19 1.33 8.95
C SER A 106 -13.41 0.52 8.52
N VAL A 107 -14.01 0.83 7.37
CA VAL A 107 -15.14 0.05 6.81
C VAL A 107 -14.69 -1.18 6.02
N LEU A 108 -13.39 -1.34 5.81
CA LEU A 108 -12.85 -2.51 5.14
C LEU A 108 -13.17 -3.77 5.95
N GLY A 109 -13.83 -4.72 5.32
CA GLY A 109 -14.30 -5.94 5.98
C GLY A 109 -15.78 -5.92 6.40
N VAL A 110 -16.51 -4.79 6.27
CA VAL A 110 -17.94 -4.71 6.61
C VAL A 110 -18.79 -5.72 5.81
N HIS A 111 -18.34 -6.08 4.62
CA HIS A 111 -19.02 -7.06 3.78
C HIS A 111 -18.92 -8.51 4.30
N SER A 112 -18.10 -8.78 5.30
CA SER A 112 -18.17 -10.03 6.07
C SER A 112 -19.55 -10.21 6.68
N LEU A 113 -20.14 -9.14 7.20
CA LEU A 113 -21.50 -9.14 7.73
C LEU A 113 -22.54 -9.34 6.61
N THR A 114 -22.44 -8.57 5.52
CA THR A 114 -23.44 -8.62 4.43
C THR A 114 -23.42 -9.94 3.66
N VAL A 115 -22.27 -10.62 3.61
CA VAL A 115 -22.13 -11.97 3.02
C VAL A 115 -22.57 -13.05 4.00
N GLY A 116 -22.15 -12.93 5.27
CA GLY A 116 -22.43 -13.95 6.29
C GLY A 116 -23.89 -13.97 6.77
N LEU A 117 -24.53 -12.82 6.86
CA LEU A 117 -25.90 -12.71 7.39
C LEU A 117 -26.94 -13.49 6.58
N PRO A 118 -27.01 -13.41 5.24
CA PRO A 118 -27.94 -14.24 4.46
C PRO A 118 -27.74 -15.73 4.66
N ILE A 119 -26.50 -16.20 4.74
CA ILE A 119 -26.15 -17.60 5.02
C ILE A 119 -26.67 -18.01 6.39
N PHE A 120 -26.46 -17.18 7.40
CA PHE A 120 -26.96 -17.43 8.75
C PHE A 120 -28.50 -17.53 8.79
N VAL A 121 -29.21 -16.64 8.12
CA VAL A 121 -30.67 -16.65 8.03
C VAL A 121 -31.17 -17.92 7.33
N GLU A 122 -30.51 -18.36 6.27
CA GLU A 122 -30.84 -19.61 5.57
C GLU A 122 -30.68 -20.83 6.48
N GLU A 123 -29.57 -20.94 7.22
CA GLU A 123 -29.32 -22.04 8.13
C GLU A 123 -30.27 -22.04 9.34
N LEU A 124 -30.70 -20.87 9.81
CA LEU A 124 -31.76 -20.78 10.83
C LEU A 124 -33.06 -21.39 10.36
N LYS A 125 -33.52 -21.03 9.16
CA LYS A 125 -34.77 -21.58 8.57
C LYS A 125 -34.67 -23.09 8.38
N ARG A 126 -33.53 -23.60 7.95
CA ARG A 126 -33.29 -25.03 7.79
C ARG A 126 -33.40 -25.75 9.13
N ALA A 127 -32.76 -25.23 10.17
CA ALA A 127 -32.80 -25.82 11.51
C ALA A 127 -34.22 -25.82 12.14
N GLU A 128 -35.03 -24.82 11.84
CA GLU A 128 -36.42 -24.75 12.26
C GLU A 128 -37.26 -25.88 11.60
N HIS A 129 -37.14 -26.03 10.28
CA HIS A 129 -37.83 -27.10 9.53
C HIS A 129 -37.43 -28.52 10.02
N GLU A 130 -36.19 -28.74 10.36
CA GLU A 130 -35.74 -30.06 10.90
C GLU A 130 -36.32 -30.37 12.27
N LYS A 131 -36.72 -29.39 13.07
CA LYS A 131 -37.38 -29.60 14.37
C LYS A 131 -38.86 -29.90 14.25
N ASP A 132 -39.50 -29.43 13.18
CA ASP A 132 -40.91 -29.61 12.92
C ASP A 132 -41.23 -30.91 12.14
N SER A 133 -40.21 -31.62 11.74
CA SER A 133 -40.29 -32.91 11.01
C SER A 133 -40.05 -34.09 11.95
#